data_57731b4581d9fd38b59aacdc9209b047
#
_entry.id   57731b4581d9fd38b59aacdc9209b047
#
_cell.length_a   1.000
_cell.length_b   1.000
_cell.length_c   1.000
_cell.angle_alpha   90.00
_cell.angle_beta   90.00
_cell.angle_gamma   90.00
#
_symmetry.space_group_name_H-M   'P 1'
#
loop_
_entity.id
_entity.type
_entity.pdbx_description
1 polymer ?
#
loop_
_entity_poly.entity_id
_entity_poly.type
_entity_poly.pdbx_seq_one_letter_code
_entity_poly.pdbx_strand_id
1 'polypeptide(L)'
;VSGNVNVTDNALVTIEGTGNYTGKLSQKFSITPKRISQAEVKADDAEYTGSAVTTTVSVVLDGKTLVQGTDYKLSYSDNVNVTSDTAKAVVTVTGTGNYTGTVQGEFSITPMDISKLDIPEIPDQTYGGQAVKPELRIVNGNNVLSEGTDYTVAYENNDSVTDKASAIISGRGSYKGSVTRTFAI
;
A
#
# COMPACT_ATOMS: atom_id res chain seq x y z
N VAL A 1 2.06 -44.28 -8.80
CA VAL A 1 2.86 -43.13 -8.35
C VAL A 1 2.17 -42.52 -7.14
N SER A 2 2.91 -42.15 -6.11
CA SER A 2 2.40 -41.53 -4.90
C SER A 2 3.30 -40.38 -4.45
N GLY A 3 2.74 -39.42 -3.68
CA GLY A 3 3.47 -38.25 -3.20
C GLY A 3 3.97 -37.34 -4.33
N ASN A 4 3.35 -37.34 -5.50
CA ASN A 4 3.82 -36.72 -6.75
C ASN A 4 3.10 -35.39 -7.09
N VAL A 5 2.51 -34.73 -6.10
CA VAL A 5 1.76 -33.47 -6.32
C VAL A 5 2.56 -32.25 -5.82
N ASN A 6 3.18 -32.37 -4.66
CA ASN A 6 3.91 -31.24 -4.02
C ASN A 6 5.43 -31.46 -4.08
N VAL A 7 6.17 -30.40 -3.85
CA VAL A 7 7.63 -30.42 -3.68
C VAL A 7 8.01 -31.43 -2.60
N THR A 8 8.87 -32.38 -2.95
CA THR A 8 9.32 -33.45 -2.07
C THR A 8 10.50 -34.21 -2.68
N ASP A 9 11.36 -34.79 -1.85
CA ASP A 9 12.40 -35.75 -2.28
C ASP A 9 11.94 -37.22 -2.15
N ASN A 10 10.68 -37.45 -1.82
CA ASN A 10 10.13 -38.75 -1.52
C ASN A 10 8.96 -39.18 -2.41
N ALA A 11 8.78 -38.52 -3.57
CA ALA A 11 7.82 -39.00 -4.56
C ALA A 11 8.23 -40.43 -5.02
N LEU A 12 7.26 -41.32 -5.18
CA LEU A 12 7.52 -42.72 -5.43
C LEU A 12 6.80 -43.21 -6.69
N VAL A 13 7.56 -43.81 -7.58
CA VAL A 13 6.99 -44.65 -8.66
C VAL A 13 7.13 -46.12 -8.30
N THR A 14 6.03 -46.86 -8.39
CA THR A 14 6.01 -48.32 -8.16
C THR A 14 5.58 -48.99 -9.45
N ILE A 15 6.36 -49.98 -9.88
CA ILE A 15 6.07 -50.88 -10.99
C ILE A 15 5.69 -52.22 -10.39
N GLU A 16 4.59 -52.76 -10.82
CA GLU A 16 4.10 -54.11 -10.42
C GLU A 16 4.03 -55.02 -11.63
N GLY A 17 4.62 -56.19 -11.48
CA GLY A 17 4.59 -57.22 -12.50
C GLY A 17 3.17 -57.77 -12.70
N THR A 18 2.79 -57.97 -13.97
CA THR A 18 1.49 -58.55 -14.36
C THR A 18 1.69 -59.66 -15.37
N GLY A 19 0.72 -60.56 -15.51
CA GLY A 19 0.76 -61.69 -16.41
C GLY A 19 1.86 -62.70 -16.05
N ASN A 20 2.87 -62.82 -16.90
CA ASN A 20 4.00 -63.74 -16.72
C ASN A 20 5.09 -63.19 -15.80
N TYR A 21 4.93 -61.98 -15.28
CA TYR A 21 5.88 -61.31 -14.36
C TYR A 21 5.23 -61.11 -13.00
N THR A 22 6.03 -61.25 -11.95
CA THR A 22 5.62 -61.04 -10.53
C THR A 22 6.58 -60.11 -9.80
N GLY A 23 6.13 -59.55 -8.70
CA GLY A 23 6.92 -58.69 -7.83
C GLY A 23 6.68 -57.21 -8.04
N LYS A 24 7.30 -56.41 -7.19
CA LYS A 24 7.21 -54.91 -7.17
C LYS A 24 8.59 -54.29 -7.15
N LEU A 25 8.77 -53.26 -7.94
CA LEU A 25 9.95 -52.39 -7.90
C LEU A 25 9.50 -50.96 -7.61
N SER A 26 10.16 -50.31 -6.65
CA SER A 26 9.86 -48.90 -6.32
C SER A 26 11.10 -48.05 -6.41
N GLN A 27 10.95 -46.85 -7.01
CA GLN A 27 12.00 -45.87 -7.16
C GLN A 27 11.50 -44.50 -6.66
N LYS A 28 12.32 -43.86 -5.84
CA LYS A 28 12.07 -42.48 -5.43
C LYS A 28 12.54 -41.46 -6.48
N PHE A 29 11.89 -40.32 -6.53
CA PHE A 29 12.29 -39.16 -7.33
C PHE A 29 11.93 -37.86 -6.58
N SER A 30 12.62 -36.75 -6.92
CA SER A 30 12.36 -35.43 -6.35
C SER A 30 11.45 -34.61 -7.24
N ILE A 31 10.60 -33.81 -6.61
CA ILE A 31 9.85 -32.73 -7.22
C ILE A 31 10.42 -31.42 -6.68
N THR A 32 11.00 -30.60 -7.55
CA THR A 32 11.63 -29.33 -7.19
C THR A 32 10.65 -28.17 -7.27
N PRO A 33 10.85 -27.09 -6.49
CA PRO A 33 9.98 -25.93 -6.55
C PRO A 33 10.03 -25.23 -7.91
N LYS A 34 8.89 -24.72 -8.36
CA LYS A 34 8.78 -23.92 -9.57
C LYS A 34 9.20 -22.48 -9.28
N ARG A 35 10.02 -21.89 -10.16
CA ARG A 35 10.44 -20.48 -10.04
C ARG A 35 9.30 -19.54 -10.39
N ILE A 36 9.15 -18.44 -9.58
CA ILE A 36 8.13 -17.42 -9.81
C ILE A 36 8.67 -16.15 -10.52
N SER A 37 9.93 -16.16 -10.96
CA SER A 37 10.55 -14.98 -11.59
C SER A 37 9.86 -14.47 -12.86
N GLN A 38 9.00 -15.26 -13.46
CA GLN A 38 8.18 -14.92 -14.64
C GLN A 38 6.70 -14.73 -14.30
N ALA A 39 6.34 -14.70 -13.02
CA ALA A 39 4.97 -14.43 -12.64
C ALA A 39 4.61 -12.97 -12.94
N GLU A 40 3.40 -12.78 -13.44
CA GLU A 40 2.80 -11.46 -13.56
C GLU A 40 2.33 -11.00 -12.17
N VAL A 41 2.82 -9.84 -11.74
CA VAL A 41 2.46 -9.21 -10.47
C VAL A 41 1.69 -7.93 -10.77
N LYS A 42 0.46 -7.85 -10.29
CA LYS A 42 -0.36 -6.66 -10.34
C LYS A 42 -0.66 -6.21 -8.91
N ALA A 43 -0.25 -5.00 -8.58
CA ALA A 43 -0.57 -4.32 -7.33
C ALA A 43 -1.49 -3.12 -7.61
N ASP A 44 -2.50 -2.93 -6.78
CA ASP A 44 -3.40 -1.78 -6.90
C ASP A 44 -2.72 -0.54 -6.34
N ASP A 45 -3.01 0.63 -6.93
CA ASP A 45 -2.57 1.92 -6.37
C ASP A 45 -3.26 2.17 -5.03
N ALA A 46 -2.60 2.94 -4.17
CA ALA A 46 -3.08 3.25 -2.83
C ALA A 46 -3.05 4.76 -2.56
N GLU A 47 -3.75 5.20 -1.52
CA GLU A 47 -3.70 6.58 -1.05
C GLU A 47 -2.74 6.69 0.14
N TYR A 48 -2.06 7.81 0.26
CA TYR A 48 -1.19 8.14 1.40
C TYR A 48 -1.99 8.11 2.71
N THR A 49 -1.42 7.52 3.76
CA THR A 49 -2.07 7.38 5.07
C THR A 49 -1.29 8.03 6.22
N GLY A 50 -0.09 8.54 5.95
CA GLY A 50 0.84 9.00 6.99
C GLY A 50 1.72 7.89 7.57
N SER A 51 1.60 6.66 7.10
CA SER A 51 2.38 5.48 7.51
C SER A 51 2.57 4.51 6.35
N ALA A 52 3.29 3.41 6.59
CA ALA A 52 3.53 2.40 5.56
C ALA A 52 2.22 1.84 4.99
N VAL A 53 2.08 1.86 3.67
CA VAL A 53 0.90 1.43 2.93
C VAL A 53 1.12 0.02 2.39
N THR A 54 0.12 -0.83 2.50
CA THR A 54 0.03 -2.11 1.80
C THR A 54 -1.17 -2.11 0.88
N THR A 55 -1.11 -2.91 -0.19
CA THR A 55 -2.17 -2.92 -1.21
C THR A 55 -2.56 -4.34 -1.61
N THR A 56 -3.66 -4.48 -2.34
CA THR A 56 -4.07 -5.76 -2.93
C THR A 56 -3.09 -6.14 -4.03
N VAL A 57 -2.61 -7.38 -3.98
CA VAL A 57 -1.66 -7.91 -4.96
C VAL A 57 -2.20 -9.20 -5.57
N SER A 58 -2.23 -9.26 -6.89
CA SER A 58 -2.52 -10.45 -7.66
C SER A 58 -1.25 -10.98 -8.30
N VAL A 59 -1.01 -12.28 -8.16
CA VAL A 59 0.15 -12.98 -8.73
C VAL A 59 -0.32 -14.12 -9.61
N VAL A 60 0.04 -14.07 -10.89
CA VAL A 60 -0.37 -15.09 -11.88
C VAL A 60 0.87 -15.70 -12.51
N LEU A 61 0.97 -17.03 -12.52
CA LEU A 61 2.05 -17.77 -13.17
C LEU A 61 1.44 -18.84 -14.09
N ASP A 62 1.78 -18.78 -15.39
CA ASP A 62 1.26 -19.68 -16.43
C ASP A 62 -0.28 -19.82 -16.41
N GLY A 63 -0.98 -18.71 -16.23
CA GLY A 63 -2.44 -18.66 -16.18
C GLY A 63 -3.06 -19.14 -14.86
N LYS A 64 -2.24 -19.56 -13.87
CA LYS A 64 -2.72 -19.93 -12.54
C LYS A 64 -2.51 -18.76 -11.58
N THR A 65 -3.59 -18.34 -10.89
CA THR A 65 -3.48 -17.39 -9.77
C THR A 65 -2.89 -18.11 -8.55
N LEU A 66 -1.82 -17.55 -8.01
CA LEU A 66 -1.16 -18.03 -6.80
C LEU A 66 -1.84 -17.48 -5.53
N VAL A 67 -1.71 -18.20 -4.41
CA VAL A 67 -2.37 -17.90 -3.15
C VAL A 67 -1.35 -17.37 -2.14
N GLN A 68 -1.58 -16.14 -1.66
CA GLN A 68 -0.76 -15.54 -0.60
C GLN A 68 -0.82 -16.39 0.68
N GLY A 69 0.33 -16.53 1.34
CA GLY A 69 0.48 -17.35 2.56
C GLY A 69 0.71 -18.83 2.29
N THR A 70 0.31 -19.34 1.12
CA THR A 70 0.53 -20.75 0.69
C THR A 70 1.63 -20.80 -0.36
N ASP A 71 1.44 -20.08 -1.47
CA ASP A 71 2.33 -20.13 -2.64
C ASP A 71 3.41 -19.04 -2.60
N TYR A 72 3.15 -17.93 -1.90
CA TYR A 72 4.08 -16.81 -1.77
C TYR A 72 3.84 -15.97 -0.52
N LYS A 73 4.85 -15.12 -0.22
CA LYS A 73 4.79 -14.05 0.80
C LYS A 73 5.07 -12.70 0.14
N LEU A 74 4.57 -11.63 0.75
CA LEU A 74 4.79 -10.25 0.32
C LEU A 74 5.70 -9.50 1.31
N SER A 75 6.52 -8.62 0.75
CA SER A 75 7.20 -7.55 1.48
C SER A 75 7.15 -6.27 0.63
N TYR A 76 7.24 -5.11 1.30
CA TYR A 76 7.09 -3.81 0.66
C TYR A 76 8.30 -2.94 0.95
N SER A 77 8.66 -2.07 0.00
CA SER A 77 9.64 -1.00 0.17
C SER A 77 9.14 0.28 -0.51
N ASP A 78 9.70 1.42 -0.08
CA ASP A 78 9.34 2.75 -0.59
C ASP A 78 7.83 3.06 -0.50
N ASN A 79 7.16 2.41 0.44
CA ASN A 79 5.70 2.39 0.59
C ASN A 79 5.17 3.34 1.68
N VAL A 80 5.91 4.37 2.05
CA VAL A 80 5.52 5.35 3.08
C VAL A 80 5.07 6.67 2.47
N ASN A 81 5.79 7.18 1.48
CA ASN A 81 5.58 8.50 0.89
C ASN A 81 4.80 8.44 -0.42
N VAL A 82 4.17 9.56 -0.77
CA VAL A 82 3.58 9.74 -2.11
C VAL A 82 4.65 9.51 -3.17
N THR A 83 4.29 8.74 -4.18
CA THR A 83 5.20 8.33 -5.26
C THR A 83 5.16 9.30 -6.44
N SER A 84 6.15 9.23 -7.30
CA SER A 84 6.20 9.90 -8.59
C SER A 84 6.17 8.88 -9.74
N ASP A 85 6.14 9.35 -10.98
CA ASP A 85 6.19 8.45 -12.14
C ASP A 85 7.52 7.70 -12.27
N THR A 86 8.60 8.26 -11.70
CA THR A 86 9.96 7.68 -11.75
C THR A 86 10.40 6.97 -10.46
N ALA A 87 9.60 7.06 -9.38
CA ALA A 87 9.89 6.47 -8.07
C ALA A 87 8.60 5.91 -7.48
N LYS A 88 8.32 4.65 -7.79
CA LYS A 88 7.15 3.90 -7.32
C LYS A 88 7.44 3.16 -6.01
N ALA A 89 6.39 2.85 -5.28
CA ALA A 89 6.46 1.87 -4.21
C ALA A 89 6.60 0.46 -4.82
N VAL A 90 7.33 -0.42 -4.13
CA VAL A 90 7.64 -1.76 -4.63
C VAL A 90 7.06 -2.81 -3.70
N VAL A 91 6.42 -3.80 -4.30
CA VAL A 91 6.06 -5.06 -3.64
C VAL A 91 6.97 -6.18 -4.15
N THR A 92 7.60 -6.90 -3.24
CA THR A 92 8.39 -8.09 -3.54
C THR A 92 7.60 -9.34 -3.17
N VAL A 93 7.38 -10.19 -4.15
CA VAL A 93 6.74 -11.50 -4.02
C VAL A 93 7.83 -12.55 -3.87
N THR A 94 7.81 -13.31 -2.80
CA THR A 94 8.75 -14.41 -2.54
C THR A 94 8.02 -15.75 -2.52
N GLY A 95 8.40 -16.66 -3.43
CA GLY A 95 7.80 -17.99 -3.52
C GLY A 95 8.00 -18.82 -2.28
N THR A 96 7.00 -19.62 -1.91
CA THR A 96 7.00 -20.56 -0.78
C THR A 96 6.35 -21.88 -1.17
N GLY A 97 6.59 -22.94 -0.41
CA GLY A 97 5.99 -24.24 -0.66
C GLY A 97 6.42 -24.85 -2.00
N ASN A 98 5.50 -24.93 -2.95
CA ASN A 98 5.77 -25.46 -4.29
C ASN A 98 6.46 -24.45 -5.22
N TYR A 99 6.74 -23.24 -4.74
CA TYR A 99 7.35 -22.16 -5.51
C TYR A 99 8.60 -21.63 -4.84
N THR A 100 9.51 -21.03 -5.64
CA THR A 100 10.78 -20.46 -5.20
C THR A 100 11.17 -19.23 -6.00
N GLY A 101 12.10 -18.44 -5.49
CA GLY A 101 12.59 -17.22 -6.10
C GLY A 101 11.73 -16.00 -5.77
N THR A 102 12.04 -14.89 -6.41
CA THR A 102 11.37 -13.61 -6.19
C THR A 102 10.98 -12.96 -7.51
N VAL A 103 9.94 -12.13 -7.47
CA VAL A 103 9.53 -11.21 -8.52
C VAL A 103 8.99 -9.94 -7.87
N GLN A 104 9.10 -8.80 -8.55
CA GLN A 104 8.63 -7.52 -8.02
C GLN A 104 7.48 -6.97 -8.88
N GLY A 105 6.61 -6.21 -8.21
CA GLY A 105 5.62 -5.34 -8.82
C GLY A 105 5.75 -3.94 -8.24
N GLU A 106 5.21 -2.97 -8.96
CA GLU A 106 5.21 -1.56 -8.56
C GLU A 106 3.78 -1.07 -8.39
N PHE A 107 3.59 -0.07 -7.53
CA PHE A 107 2.32 0.63 -7.36
C PHE A 107 2.54 2.09 -7.00
N SER A 108 1.51 2.93 -7.25
CA SER A 108 1.55 4.34 -6.88
C SER A 108 0.92 4.57 -5.52
N ILE A 109 1.47 5.55 -4.79
CA ILE A 109 0.84 6.13 -3.60
C ILE A 109 0.45 7.55 -3.96
N THR A 110 -0.85 7.82 -3.99
CA THR A 110 -1.41 9.12 -4.36
C THR A 110 -1.62 10.00 -3.13
N PRO A 111 -1.60 11.34 -3.26
CA PRO A 111 -1.87 12.25 -2.14
C PRO A 111 -3.24 12.02 -1.53
N MET A 112 -3.32 12.07 -0.19
CA MET A 112 -4.58 12.05 0.56
C MET A 112 -5.33 13.36 0.40
N ASP A 113 -6.66 13.30 0.26
CA ASP A 113 -7.48 14.52 0.32
C ASP A 113 -7.51 15.06 1.76
N ILE A 114 -7.09 16.32 1.95
CA ILE A 114 -7.01 16.95 3.27
C ILE A 114 -8.40 17.06 3.94
N SER A 115 -9.48 17.05 3.17
CA SER A 115 -10.85 17.05 3.68
C SER A 115 -11.23 15.78 4.45
N LYS A 116 -10.45 14.70 4.32
CA LYS A 116 -10.62 13.46 5.08
C LYS A 116 -10.07 13.55 6.50
N LEU A 117 -9.26 14.58 6.79
CA LEU A 117 -8.74 14.83 8.12
C LEU A 117 -9.75 15.59 8.96
N ASP A 118 -9.65 15.41 10.28
CA ASP A 118 -10.40 16.23 11.24
C ASP A 118 -9.73 17.61 11.34
N ILE A 119 -10.21 18.56 10.54
CA ILE A 119 -9.75 19.96 10.57
C ILE A 119 -10.53 20.65 11.66
N PRO A 120 -9.85 21.18 12.71
CA PRO A 120 -10.54 21.79 13.84
C PRO A 120 -11.35 23.04 13.45
N GLU A 121 -12.43 23.27 14.16
CA GLU A 121 -13.15 24.54 14.13
C GLU A 121 -12.22 25.66 14.64
N ILE A 122 -12.34 26.85 14.08
CA ILE A 122 -11.63 28.03 14.50
C ILE A 122 -12.53 28.80 15.49
N PRO A 123 -12.12 28.96 16.75
CA PRO A 123 -12.92 29.72 17.71
C PRO A 123 -12.97 31.21 17.33
N ASP A 124 -13.96 31.93 17.83
CA ASP A 124 -14.09 33.36 17.67
C ASP A 124 -12.81 34.07 18.11
N GLN A 125 -12.41 35.10 17.40
CA GLN A 125 -11.21 35.86 17.59
C GLN A 125 -11.52 37.31 18.05
N THR A 126 -10.56 37.96 18.67
CA THR A 126 -10.68 39.38 19.01
C THR A 126 -9.84 40.24 18.05
N TYR A 127 -10.43 41.30 17.53
CA TYR A 127 -9.72 42.23 16.65
C TYR A 127 -8.63 43.00 17.44
N GLY A 128 -7.40 42.86 17.00
CA GLY A 128 -6.22 43.50 17.61
C GLY A 128 -5.63 44.64 16.79
N GLY A 129 -6.35 45.21 15.80
CA GLY A 129 -5.86 46.25 14.90
C GLY A 129 -5.03 45.76 13.72
N GLN A 130 -4.93 44.46 13.52
CA GLN A 130 -4.18 43.78 12.46
C GLN A 130 -5.01 42.63 11.90
N ALA A 131 -4.66 42.16 10.71
CA ALA A 131 -5.28 40.96 10.13
C ALA A 131 -5.11 39.74 11.05
N VAL A 132 -6.21 39.08 11.38
CA VAL A 132 -6.28 37.93 12.30
C VAL A 132 -5.95 36.66 11.56
N LYS A 133 -4.95 35.90 12.00
CA LYS A 133 -4.49 34.65 11.42
C LYS A 133 -4.36 33.59 12.52
N PRO A 134 -5.46 32.90 12.85
CA PRO A 134 -5.44 31.84 13.88
C PRO A 134 -4.50 30.70 13.51
N GLU A 135 -3.71 30.22 14.47
CA GLU A 135 -2.90 29.02 14.28
C GLU A 135 -3.78 27.77 14.21
N LEU A 136 -3.47 26.89 13.29
CA LEU A 136 -4.16 25.64 13.09
C LEU A 136 -3.25 24.47 13.47
N ARG A 137 -3.78 23.50 14.21
CA ARG A 137 -3.10 22.25 14.49
C ARG A 137 -3.86 21.11 13.83
N ILE A 138 -3.40 20.68 12.67
CA ILE A 138 -3.98 19.60 11.88
C ILE A 138 -3.17 18.34 12.12
N VAL A 139 -3.83 17.18 12.26
CA VAL A 139 -3.18 15.89 12.50
C VAL A 139 -3.69 14.81 11.55
N ASN A 140 -2.80 13.91 11.15
CA ASN A 140 -3.11 12.67 10.49
C ASN A 140 -2.60 11.52 11.36
N GLY A 141 -3.50 10.90 12.12
CA GLY A 141 -3.14 9.94 13.16
C GLY A 141 -2.20 10.57 14.20
N ASN A 142 -0.98 10.07 14.31
CA ASN A 142 0.04 10.61 15.22
C ASN A 142 0.91 11.72 14.60
N ASN A 143 0.75 12.02 13.32
CA ASN A 143 1.57 12.99 12.61
C ASN A 143 0.91 14.37 12.65
N VAL A 144 1.63 15.36 13.16
CA VAL A 144 1.21 16.78 13.09
C VAL A 144 1.66 17.33 11.76
N LEU A 145 0.72 17.91 11.00
CA LEU A 145 1.00 18.53 9.72
C LEU A 145 1.70 19.87 9.89
N SER A 146 2.63 20.17 8.98
CA SER A 146 3.41 21.40 8.96
C SER A 146 2.92 22.34 7.86
N GLU A 147 2.55 23.60 8.24
CA GLU A 147 2.22 24.63 7.27
C GLU A 147 3.43 24.92 6.36
N GLY A 148 3.17 25.14 5.09
CA GLY A 148 4.19 25.33 4.05
C GLY A 148 4.72 24.03 3.44
N THR A 149 4.64 22.89 4.13
CA THR A 149 5.06 21.57 3.65
C THR A 149 3.87 20.70 3.30
N ASP A 150 2.96 20.50 4.24
CA ASP A 150 1.82 19.60 4.13
C ASP A 150 0.53 20.32 3.73
N TYR A 151 0.44 21.60 4.07
CA TYR A 151 -0.68 22.47 3.70
C TYR A 151 -0.25 23.94 3.64
N THR A 152 -1.11 24.78 3.10
CA THR A 152 -1.04 26.24 3.17
C THR A 152 -2.36 26.79 3.65
N VAL A 153 -2.36 27.98 4.27
CA VAL A 153 -3.57 28.67 4.70
C VAL A 153 -3.64 30.03 4.02
N ALA A 154 -4.78 30.30 3.37
CA ALA A 154 -5.15 31.63 2.92
C ALA A 154 -6.31 32.13 3.78
N TYR A 155 -6.26 33.41 4.19
CA TYR A 155 -7.32 34.02 4.99
C TYR A 155 -8.07 35.06 4.15
N GLU A 156 -9.38 35.13 4.34
CA GLU A 156 -10.26 36.10 3.70
C GLU A 156 -11.12 36.80 4.76
N ASN A 157 -11.42 38.09 4.53
CA ASN A 157 -12.23 38.92 5.43
C ASN A 157 -11.70 38.96 6.89
N ASN A 158 -10.37 38.86 7.06
CA ASN A 158 -9.74 38.68 8.35
C ASN A 158 -9.08 39.98 8.92
N ASP A 159 -9.37 41.13 8.35
CA ASP A 159 -8.76 42.43 8.66
C ASP A 159 -9.69 43.40 9.43
N SER A 160 -10.91 42.99 9.72
CA SER A 160 -11.93 43.80 10.40
C SER A 160 -12.89 42.91 11.21
N VAL A 161 -13.68 43.53 12.07
CA VAL A 161 -14.76 42.86 12.84
C VAL A 161 -15.81 42.35 11.86
N THR A 162 -16.05 41.04 11.88
CA THR A 162 -16.97 40.33 10.97
C THR A 162 -17.35 38.96 11.53
N ASP A 163 -18.47 38.41 11.07
CA ASP A 163 -18.90 37.04 11.25
C ASP A 163 -18.56 36.13 10.04
N LYS A 164 -17.78 36.65 9.08
CA LYS A 164 -17.52 36.03 7.76
C LYS A 164 -16.04 35.86 7.45
N ALA A 165 -15.17 35.97 8.45
CA ALA A 165 -13.76 35.63 8.27
C ALA A 165 -13.63 34.16 7.92
N SER A 166 -12.69 33.82 7.06
CA SER A 166 -12.44 32.44 6.66
C SER A 166 -10.96 32.10 6.53
N ALA A 167 -10.63 30.86 6.80
CA ALA A 167 -9.36 30.22 6.52
C ALA A 167 -9.57 29.12 5.48
N ILE A 168 -8.87 29.23 4.35
CA ILE A 168 -8.86 28.23 3.27
C ILE A 168 -7.59 27.41 3.42
N ILE A 169 -7.73 26.18 3.90
CA ILE A 169 -6.65 25.23 4.13
C ILE A 169 -6.49 24.38 2.88
N SER A 170 -5.37 24.47 2.17
CA SER A 170 -5.09 23.75 0.95
C SER A 170 -3.98 22.74 1.15
N GLY A 171 -4.25 21.46 0.86
CA GLY A 171 -3.29 20.38 0.95
C GLY A 171 -2.11 20.57 -0.02
N ARG A 172 -0.92 20.13 0.40
CA ARG A 172 0.33 20.20 -0.35
C ARG A 172 1.18 18.96 -0.11
N GLY A 173 2.07 18.62 -1.05
CA GLY A 173 2.98 17.47 -0.90
C GLY A 173 2.24 16.15 -0.83
N SER A 174 2.17 15.56 0.34
CA SER A 174 1.44 14.30 0.58
C SER A 174 -0.08 14.48 0.70
N TYR A 175 -0.57 15.71 0.62
CA TYR A 175 -1.99 16.05 0.71
C TYR A 175 -2.45 16.86 -0.51
N LYS A 176 -3.73 16.76 -0.84
CA LYS A 176 -4.40 17.48 -1.92
C LYS A 176 -5.76 18.00 -1.46
N GLY A 177 -6.45 18.76 -2.32
CA GLY A 177 -7.77 19.30 -2.02
C GLY A 177 -7.70 20.50 -1.07
N SER A 178 -8.84 20.98 -0.64
CA SER A 178 -8.94 22.14 0.28
C SER A 178 -10.18 22.04 1.18
N VAL A 179 -10.09 22.68 2.35
CA VAL A 179 -11.17 22.83 3.33
C VAL A 179 -11.24 24.28 3.75
N THR A 180 -12.44 24.83 3.87
CA THR A 180 -12.67 26.17 4.39
C THR A 180 -13.27 26.09 5.79
N ARG A 181 -12.73 26.87 6.72
CA ARG A 181 -13.29 27.11 8.06
C ARG A 181 -13.63 28.58 8.21
N THR A 182 -14.83 28.88 8.67
CA THR A 182 -15.28 30.24 8.97
C THR A 182 -15.11 30.53 10.47
N PHE A 183 -14.92 31.78 10.82
CA PHE A 183 -14.83 32.23 12.22
C PHE A 183 -15.28 33.69 12.34
N ALA A 184 -15.67 34.11 13.53
CA ALA A 184 -15.99 35.50 13.81
C ALA A 184 -14.76 36.24 14.34
N ILE A 185 -14.75 37.56 14.09
CA ILE A 185 -13.79 38.51 14.67
C ILE A 185 -14.58 39.59 15.39
#